data_de0542c907c749c2cf444fe396e5243e
#
_entry.id   de0542c907c749c2cf444fe396e5243e
#
_cell.length_a   1.000
_cell.length_b   1.000
_cell.length_c   1.000
_cell.angle_alpha   90.00
_cell.angle_beta   90.00
_cell.angle_gamma   90.00
#
_symmetry.space_group_name_H-M   'P 1'
#
loop_
_entity.id
_entity.type
_entity.pdbx_description
1 polymer ?
#
loop_
_entity_poly.entity_id
_entity_poly.type
_entity_poly.pdbx_seq_one_letter_code
_entity_poly.pdbx_strand_id
1 'polypeptide(L)'
;MSKGRSEEFLYRGRIEHMGYTRRWVLSALGLAGLGSMIPPLVKSAGASSPAGPSSAPEKGAGVCPFRLAVINDEITQDFEKACQIVSRDFGLRWIELRSMWDKNVTVLNAKEVEDAKKILDEHKLRVTDIASPLFKTDWPGAPRSSQSETRDQFRADFDAGAQDKLLERCISLCKSFNTDRIRCFDYWRLDDQKPYRAAINANLQKAVERCAKDNVVLLLENEMSCNTATGEESAAVLKAIPNKNFMLNWDPGNAAAIGSMPYPTGYHLLPKERIGHCHCKDVVSKPDHKYDWAPVGGGIVDWVGQLQALQRDGFHYGLSLETHWSGAGTPEASTRISMDGLKKTLTKAGISC
;
A
#
# COMPACT_ATOMS: atom_id res chain seq x y z
N MET A 1 -26.48 35.09 13.65
CA MET A 1 -26.14 34.80 12.25
C MET A 1 -24.65 34.55 12.21
N SER A 2 -24.24 33.30 12.38
CA SER A 2 -22.84 32.87 12.38
C SER A 2 -22.65 31.96 11.15
N LYS A 3 -21.84 32.42 10.21
CA LYS A 3 -21.47 31.66 9.01
C LYS A 3 -20.44 30.60 9.40
N GLY A 4 -20.80 29.33 9.29
CA GLY A 4 -19.88 28.22 9.36
C GLY A 4 -18.90 28.27 8.19
N ARG A 5 -17.61 28.27 8.46
CA ARG A 5 -16.56 28.04 7.48
C ARG A 5 -16.38 26.52 7.34
N SER A 6 -16.67 26.02 6.15
CA SER A 6 -16.18 24.70 5.73
C SER A 6 -14.66 24.80 5.56
N GLU A 7 -13.90 24.12 6.40
CA GLU A 7 -12.46 23.98 6.21
C GLU A 7 -12.21 22.96 5.08
N GLU A 8 -11.85 23.48 3.92
CA GLU A 8 -11.25 22.70 2.85
C GLU A 8 -9.84 22.30 3.26
N PHE A 9 -9.63 21.04 3.59
CA PHE A 9 -8.30 20.46 3.73
C PHE A 9 -7.68 20.24 2.35
N LEU A 10 -7.05 21.28 1.82
CA LEU A 10 -6.19 21.20 0.65
C LEU A 10 -4.82 20.66 1.10
N TYR A 11 -4.52 19.42 0.76
CA TYR A 11 -3.19 18.84 0.86
C TYR A 11 -2.26 19.54 -0.17
N ARG A 12 -1.62 20.63 0.24
CA ARG A 12 -0.59 21.32 -0.53
C ARG A 12 0.79 20.91 -0.04
N GLY A 13 1.27 19.75 -0.49
CA GLY A 13 2.67 19.40 -0.34
C GLY A 13 3.54 20.26 -1.26
N ARG A 14 4.37 21.12 -0.68
CA ARG A 14 5.42 21.85 -1.40
C ARG A 14 6.63 20.93 -1.52
N ILE A 15 6.92 20.46 -2.73
CA ILE A 15 8.14 19.67 -3.01
C ILE A 15 9.21 20.63 -3.48
N GLU A 16 10.22 20.88 -2.66
CA GLU A 16 11.44 21.54 -3.08
C GLU A 16 12.41 20.51 -3.66
N HIS A 17 12.97 20.84 -4.82
CA HIS A 17 13.84 19.97 -5.60
C HIS A 17 15.19 19.73 -4.93
N MET A 18 15.55 18.46 -4.77
CA MET A 18 16.94 18.02 -4.72
C MET A 18 17.34 17.55 -6.14
N GLY A 19 18.23 18.30 -6.78
CA GLY A 19 18.73 17.98 -8.11
C GLY A 19 19.60 16.72 -8.10
N TYR A 20 19.19 15.69 -8.81
CA TYR A 20 20.03 14.56 -9.18
C TYR A 20 20.65 14.78 -10.54
N THR A 21 21.97 14.98 -10.58
CA THR A 21 22.76 15.03 -11.80
C THR A 21 22.84 13.66 -12.45
N ARG A 22 22.50 13.64 -13.75
CA ARG A 22 22.71 12.51 -14.66
C ARG A 22 24.19 12.21 -14.81
N ARG A 23 24.69 11.14 -14.19
CA ARG A 23 25.92 10.43 -14.60
C ARG A 23 25.89 9.04 -14.01
N TRP A 24 25.66 8.05 -14.87
CA TRP A 24 26.27 6.70 -14.83
C TRP A 24 25.72 5.91 -16.01
N VAL A 25 26.47 5.93 -17.07
CA VAL A 25 26.35 4.96 -18.18
C VAL A 25 27.73 4.36 -18.39
N LEU A 26 27.76 3.03 -18.53
CA LEU A 26 28.83 2.19 -19.07
C LEU A 26 29.99 1.77 -18.15
N SER A 27 29.98 0.51 -17.89
CA SER A 27 30.99 -0.56 -18.08
C SER A 27 30.68 -1.71 -17.11
N ALA A 28 30.61 -2.95 -17.52
CA ALA A 28 31.62 -3.79 -18.06
C ALA A 28 31.02 -5.12 -18.56
N LEU A 29 31.41 -5.48 -19.76
CA LEU A 29 31.46 -6.84 -20.28
C LEU A 29 32.66 -7.58 -19.69
N GLY A 30 32.51 -8.83 -19.29
CA GLY A 30 33.60 -9.69 -18.88
C GLY A 30 33.16 -11.14 -18.76
N LEU A 31 33.60 -11.95 -19.71
CA LEU A 31 33.37 -13.39 -19.93
C LEU A 31 34.20 -14.31 -18.99
N ALA A 32 33.73 -15.55 -18.98
CA ALA A 32 34.36 -16.84 -18.71
C ALA A 32 33.88 -17.48 -17.38
N GLY A 33 33.43 -18.74 -17.26
CA GLY A 33 33.60 -19.94 -18.04
C GLY A 33 33.86 -21.10 -17.08
N LEU A 34 33.11 -22.26 -17.29
CA LEU A 34 33.45 -23.62 -16.87
C LEU A 34 33.20 -24.10 -15.43
N GLY A 35 32.48 -25.21 -15.35
CA GLY A 35 32.67 -26.22 -14.33
C GLY A 35 31.42 -26.91 -13.78
N SER A 36 30.93 -27.92 -14.50
CA SER A 36 29.95 -28.90 -14.02
C SER A 36 30.54 -29.80 -12.94
N MET A 37 29.82 -29.98 -11.82
CA MET A 37 29.86 -31.21 -11.01
C MET A 37 28.56 -31.39 -10.25
N ILE A 38 27.87 -32.47 -10.53
CA ILE A 38 26.68 -32.98 -9.81
C ILE A 38 27.13 -33.98 -8.78
N PRO A 39 26.68 -33.95 -7.55
CA PRO A 39 26.61 -35.14 -6.67
C PRO A 39 25.18 -35.51 -6.34
N PRO A 40 24.92 -36.74 -5.84
CA PRO A 40 23.69 -37.49 -6.08
C PRO A 40 22.58 -37.25 -5.04
N LEU A 41 21.35 -37.60 -5.50
CA LEU A 41 20.12 -37.67 -4.70
C LEU A 41 20.27 -38.52 -3.43
N VAL A 42 19.90 -37.90 -2.30
CA VAL A 42 19.49 -38.65 -1.11
C VAL A 42 17.99 -38.42 -0.92
N LYS A 43 17.21 -39.52 -1.03
CA LYS A 43 15.81 -39.56 -0.65
C LYS A 43 15.74 -39.58 0.87
N SER A 44 15.03 -38.62 1.49
CA SER A 44 14.56 -38.75 2.85
C SER A 44 13.05 -38.60 2.92
N ALA A 45 12.43 -39.49 3.67
CA ALA A 45 11.01 -39.72 3.78
C ALA A 45 10.26 -38.60 4.51
N GLY A 46 8.96 -38.55 4.25
CA GLY A 46 8.02 -37.51 4.59
C GLY A 46 7.82 -37.21 6.07
N ALA A 47 7.49 -35.95 6.29
CA ALA A 47 6.68 -35.50 7.41
C ALA A 47 5.60 -34.59 6.86
N SER A 48 4.35 -35.02 6.97
CA SER A 48 3.16 -34.29 6.58
C SER A 48 2.92 -33.15 7.57
N SER A 49 3.01 -31.92 7.08
CA SER A 49 2.50 -30.72 7.77
C SER A 49 1.06 -30.45 7.36
N PRO A 50 0.19 -30.00 8.28
CA PRO A 50 -1.19 -29.69 7.94
C PRO A 50 -1.25 -28.45 7.06
N ALA A 51 -1.91 -28.58 5.90
CA ALA A 51 -2.17 -27.51 4.96
C ALA A 51 -3.14 -26.51 5.58
N GLY A 52 -2.69 -25.26 5.73
CA GLY A 52 -3.57 -24.10 5.88
C GLY A 52 -4.32 -23.86 4.55
N PRO A 53 -5.45 -23.13 4.55
CA PRO A 53 -6.28 -22.98 3.36
C PRO A 53 -5.59 -22.09 2.32
N SER A 54 -4.76 -22.71 1.49
CA SER A 54 -4.28 -22.14 0.23
C SER A 54 -5.29 -22.47 -0.87
N SER A 55 -6.30 -21.64 -1.05
CA SER A 55 -7.11 -21.70 -2.26
C SER A 55 -6.36 -20.98 -3.37
N ALA A 56 -5.62 -21.72 -4.17
CA ALA A 56 -5.19 -21.26 -5.49
C ALA A 56 -6.43 -20.91 -6.33
N PRO A 57 -6.41 -19.81 -7.12
CA PRO A 57 -7.54 -19.45 -7.95
C PRO A 57 -7.73 -20.52 -9.03
N GLU A 58 -8.96 -21.04 -9.15
CA GLU A 58 -9.38 -21.84 -10.28
C GLU A 58 -9.19 -21.02 -11.57
N LYS A 59 -8.44 -21.56 -12.53
CA LYS A 59 -8.29 -20.99 -13.86
C LYS A 59 -9.57 -21.23 -14.68
N GLY A 60 -10.58 -20.37 -14.42
CA GLY A 60 -11.79 -20.27 -15.23
C GLY A 60 -11.81 -18.93 -15.95
N ALA A 61 -12.14 -18.91 -17.24
CA ALA A 61 -12.31 -17.66 -17.98
C ALA A 61 -13.34 -16.78 -17.29
N GLY A 62 -12.92 -15.58 -16.80
CA GLY A 62 -13.81 -14.55 -16.24
C GLY A 62 -13.64 -14.22 -14.76
N VAL A 63 -12.68 -14.80 -14.03
CA VAL A 63 -12.43 -14.41 -12.62
C VAL A 63 -11.31 -13.37 -12.57
N CYS A 64 -11.58 -12.24 -11.91
CA CYS A 64 -10.58 -11.20 -11.67
C CYS A 64 -9.34 -11.81 -10.99
N PRO A 65 -8.12 -11.61 -11.53
CA PRO A 65 -6.91 -12.16 -10.92
C PRO A 65 -6.54 -11.46 -9.61
N PHE A 66 -7.14 -10.30 -9.34
CA PHE A 66 -6.87 -9.46 -8.19
C PHE A 66 -8.04 -9.47 -7.20
N ARG A 67 -7.75 -9.19 -5.94
CA ARG A 67 -8.76 -8.81 -4.95
C ARG A 67 -9.03 -7.31 -5.12
N LEU A 68 -9.85 -6.96 -6.13
CA LEU A 68 -10.15 -5.55 -6.42
C LEU A 68 -10.91 -4.92 -5.26
N ALA A 69 -10.39 -3.83 -4.72
CA ALA A 69 -10.84 -3.17 -3.51
C ALA A 69 -10.82 -1.63 -3.65
N VAL A 70 -11.25 -0.98 -2.60
CA VAL A 70 -11.13 0.47 -2.40
C VAL A 70 -10.97 0.74 -0.91
N ILE A 71 -10.20 1.76 -0.56
CA ILE A 71 -10.14 2.26 0.82
C ILE A 71 -11.49 2.90 1.17
N ASN A 72 -12.11 2.44 2.23
CA ASN A 72 -13.49 2.78 2.57
C ASN A 72 -13.75 4.28 2.72
N ASP A 73 -12.85 5.03 3.35
CA ASP A 73 -13.03 6.45 3.63
C ASP A 73 -12.61 7.39 2.48
N GLU A 74 -12.09 6.85 1.38
CA GLU A 74 -12.05 7.55 0.09
C GLU A 74 -13.47 7.82 -0.45
N ILE A 75 -14.45 7.03 0.01
CA ILE A 75 -15.86 7.19 -0.37
C ILE A 75 -16.58 8.11 0.62
N THR A 76 -16.60 7.73 1.89
CA THR A 76 -17.28 8.47 2.97
C THR A 76 -16.90 7.93 4.35
N GLN A 77 -17.10 8.74 5.39
CA GLN A 77 -16.97 8.30 6.79
C GLN A 77 -18.18 7.49 7.29
N ASP A 78 -19.30 7.53 6.59
CA ASP A 78 -20.44 6.64 6.82
C ASP A 78 -20.09 5.24 6.29
N PHE A 79 -19.74 4.34 7.22
CA PHE A 79 -19.22 3.03 6.87
C PHE A 79 -20.26 2.12 6.21
N GLU A 80 -21.51 2.17 6.66
CA GLU A 80 -22.64 1.45 6.04
C GLU A 80 -22.80 1.85 4.57
N LYS A 81 -22.84 3.17 4.33
CA LYS A 81 -22.92 3.72 2.97
C LYS A 81 -21.71 3.35 2.12
N ALA A 82 -20.49 3.39 2.68
CA ALA A 82 -19.29 2.97 1.97
C ALA A 82 -19.40 1.49 1.54
N CYS A 83 -19.78 0.59 2.45
CA CYS A 83 -19.97 -0.83 2.16
C CYS A 83 -21.06 -1.09 1.11
N GLN A 84 -22.17 -0.34 1.17
CA GLN A 84 -23.22 -0.40 0.16
C GLN A 84 -22.68 -0.04 -1.23
N ILE A 85 -21.94 1.07 -1.36
CA ILE A 85 -21.35 1.51 -2.63
C ILE A 85 -20.37 0.49 -3.14
N VAL A 86 -19.47 -0.02 -2.30
CA VAL A 86 -18.48 -1.03 -2.67
C VAL A 86 -19.14 -2.30 -3.20
N SER A 87 -20.13 -2.82 -2.47
CA SER A 87 -20.74 -4.12 -2.81
C SER A 87 -21.74 -4.02 -3.96
N ARG A 88 -22.62 -3.00 -3.98
CA ARG A 88 -23.72 -2.88 -4.94
C ARG A 88 -23.33 -2.08 -6.16
N ASP A 89 -22.77 -0.89 -5.98
CA ASP A 89 -22.55 0.02 -7.09
C ASP A 89 -21.24 -0.32 -7.83
N PHE A 90 -20.20 -0.65 -7.08
CA PHE A 90 -18.93 -1.10 -7.70
C PHE A 90 -18.90 -2.60 -7.99
N GLY A 91 -19.77 -3.40 -7.39
CA GLY A 91 -19.82 -4.85 -7.57
C GLY A 91 -18.62 -5.59 -6.98
N LEU A 92 -17.93 -4.99 -5.99
CA LEU A 92 -16.73 -5.56 -5.40
C LEU A 92 -17.08 -6.48 -4.22
N ARG A 93 -16.12 -7.35 -3.88
CA ARG A 93 -16.19 -8.27 -2.73
C ARG A 93 -15.12 -7.97 -1.68
N TRP A 94 -14.25 -7.02 -1.93
CA TRP A 94 -13.15 -6.67 -1.07
C TRP A 94 -13.16 -5.18 -0.78
N ILE A 95 -12.73 -4.83 0.43
CA ILE A 95 -12.63 -3.47 0.93
C ILE A 95 -11.37 -3.36 1.79
N GLU A 96 -10.73 -2.22 1.78
CA GLU A 96 -9.61 -1.88 2.64
C GLU A 96 -10.08 -0.97 3.77
N LEU A 97 -9.66 -1.23 5.03
CA LEU A 97 -10.15 -0.50 6.19
C LEU A 97 -9.13 0.52 6.69
N ARG A 98 -9.46 1.82 6.60
CA ARG A 98 -8.62 2.92 7.12
C ARG A 98 -9.34 3.75 8.18
N SER A 99 -10.41 4.43 7.85
CA SER A 99 -11.15 5.28 8.79
C SER A 99 -12.66 5.14 8.56
N MET A 100 -13.43 5.24 9.63
CA MET A 100 -14.89 5.21 9.59
C MET A 100 -15.43 5.93 10.81
N TRP A 101 -16.60 6.56 10.67
CA TRP A 101 -17.25 7.33 11.76
C TRP A 101 -16.31 8.41 12.33
N ASP A 102 -15.52 9.04 11.47
CA ASP A 102 -14.49 10.05 11.81
C ASP A 102 -13.37 9.54 12.73
N LYS A 103 -13.14 8.22 12.76
CA LYS A 103 -12.07 7.57 13.53
C LYS A 103 -11.23 6.67 12.64
N ASN A 104 -9.92 6.65 12.89
CA ASN A 104 -9.08 5.59 12.32
C ASN A 104 -9.52 4.23 12.86
N VAL A 105 -9.44 3.19 12.03
CA VAL A 105 -9.82 1.81 12.40
C VAL A 105 -9.08 1.33 13.67
N THR A 106 -7.87 1.81 13.90
CA THR A 106 -7.03 1.42 15.04
C THR A 106 -7.52 1.95 16.39
N VAL A 107 -8.33 3.01 16.41
CA VAL A 107 -8.86 3.61 17.64
C VAL A 107 -10.33 3.24 17.90
N LEU A 108 -10.94 2.41 17.08
CA LEU A 108 -12.29 1.90 17.31
C LEU A 108 -12.35 1.10 18.62
N ASN A 109 -13.42 1.29 19.40
CA ASN A 109 -13.67 0.47 20.59
C ASN A 109 -14.27 -0.91 20.20
N ALA A 110 -14.43 -1.80 21.16
CA ALA A 110 -14.89 -3.18 20.92
C ALA A 110 -16.28 -3.22 20.27
N LYS A 111 -17.20 -2.33 20.70
CA LYS A 111 -18.55 -2.24 20.12
C LYS A 111 -18.50 -1.79 18.67
N GLU A 112 -17.72 -0.75 18.36
CA GLU A 112 -17.55 -0.23 16.99
C GLU A 112 -16.94 -1.28 16.06
N VAL A 113 -15.98 -2.10 16.54
CA VAL A 113 -15.43 -3.22 15.77
C VAL A 113 -16.52 -4.26 15.46
N GLU A 114 -17.36 -4.64 16.44
CA GLU A 114 -18.45 -5.58 16.19
C GLU A 114 -19.54 -5.00 15.29
N ASP A 115 -19.84 -3.72 15.39
CA ASP A 115 -20.79 -3.06 14.48
C ASP A 115 -20.22 -3.03 13.04
N ALA A 116 -18.94 -2.73 12.87
CA ALA A 116 -18.27 -2.78 11.55
C ALA A 116 -18.28 -4.20 10.94
N LYS A 117 -18.07 -5.24 11.74
CA LYS A 117 -18.14 -6.64 11.28
C LYS A 117 -19.54 -6.99 10.78
N LYS A 118 -20.58 -6.61 11.50
CA LYS A 118 -21.98 -6.85 11.07
C LYS A 118 -22.26 -6.19 9.71
N ILE A 119 -21.83 -4.93 9.54
CA ILE A 119 -22.00 -4.22 8.27
C ILE A 119 -21.25 -4.95 7.14
N LEU A 120 -20.02 -5.37 7.37
CA LEU A 120 -19.26 -6.15 6.37
C LEU A 120 -19.97 -7.46 5.99
N ASP A 121 -20.49 -8.19 6.97
CA ASP A 121 -21.23 -9.45 6.77
C ASP A 121 -22.53 -9.23 5.98
N GLU A 122 -23.30 -8.20 6.30
CA GLU A 122 -24.54 -7.82 5.59
C GLU A 122 -24.27 -7.50 4.12
N HIS A 123 -23.14 -6.84 3.83
CA HIS A 123 -22.71 -6.52 2.47
C HIS A 123 -21.85 -7.61 1.82
N LYS A 124 -21.56 -8.72 2.53
CA LYS A 124 -20.72 -9.85 2.06
C LYS A 124 -19.35 -9.39 1.59
N LEU A 125 -18.77 -8.41 2.28
CA LEU A 125 -17.45 -7.86 2.00
C LEU A 125 -16.38 -8.56 2.84
N ARG A 126 -15.22 -8.75 2.25
CA ARG A 126 -14.00 -9.24 2.89
C ARG A 126 -12.97 -8.12 2.97
N VAL A 127 -12.16 -8.13 4.00
CA VAL A 127 -11.13 -7.11 4.22
C VAL A 127 -9.82 -7.55 3.59
N THR A 128 -9.20 -6.68 2.80
CA THR A 128 -7.87 -6.93 2.21
C THR A 128 -6.78 -6.80 3.25
N ASP A 129 -6.81 -5.70 4.03
CA ASP A 129 -5.82 -5.37 5.05
C ASP A 129 -6.34 -4.28 6.00
N ILE A 130 -5.59 -4.06 7.07
CA ILE A 130 -5.76 -2.93 7.98
C ILE A 130 -4.82 -1.81 7.54
N ALA A 131 -5.36 -0.78 6.91
CA ALA A 131 -4.63 0.40 6.44
C ALA A 131 -4.25 1.32 7.62
N SER A 132 -3.36 0.83 8.48
CA SER A 132 -2.97 1.49 9.72
C SER A 132 -1.98 2.64 9.49
N PRO A 133 -1.86 3.60 10.45
CA PRO A 133 -0.82 4.62 10.45
C PRO A 133 0.48 4.14 11.13
N LEU A 134 0.69 2.84 11.29
CA LEU A 134 1.84 2.27 11.98
C LEU A 134 3.15 2.82 11.40
N PHE A 135 4.00 3.39 12.26
CA PHE A 135 5.25 4.06 11.94
C PHE A 135 5.14 5.32 11.05
N LYS A 136 3.95 5.87 10.84
CA LYS A 136 3.79 7.18 10.18
C LYS A 136 3.97 8.31 11.20
N THR A 137 5.18 8.44 11.74
CA THR A 137 5.57 9.39 12.80
C THR A 137 7.05 9.76 12.67
N ASP A 138 7.55 10.68 13.50
CA ASP A 138 8.96 11.04 13.54
C ASP A 138 9.82 9.88 14.06
N TRP A 139 11.02 9.69 13.47
CA TRP A 139 12.00 8.76 13.99
C TRP A 139 12.65 9.33 15.27
N PRO A 140 12.63 8.60 16.40
CA PRO A 140 13.23 9.08 17.65
C PRO A 140 14.74 9.32 17.50
N GLY A 141 15.20 10.48 17.93
CA GLY A 141 16.61 10.86 17.92
C GLY A 141 17.12 11.42 16.58
N ALA A 142 16.30 11.53 15.55
CA ALA A 142 16.60 12.28 14.33
C ALA A 142 16.10 13.73 14.44
N PRO A 143 16.72 14.68 13.72
CA PRO A 143 16.13 16.00 13.55
C PRO A 143 14.76 15.90 12.87
N ARG A 144 13.85 16.81 13.23
CA ARG A 144 12.60 16.97 12.51
C ARG A 144 12.88 17.45 11.09
N SER A 145 12.21 16.87 10.12
CA SER A 145 12.26 17.28 8.72
C SER A 145 11.04 18.14 8.35
N SER A 146 11.03 18.69 7.14
CA SER A 146 9.86 19.39 6.59
C SER A 146 8.60 18.52 6.56
N GLN A 147 8.72 17.20 6.51
CA GLN A 147 7.59 16.26 6.54
C GLN A 147 6.95 16.16 7.93
N SER A 148 7.71 16.40 8.99
CA SER A 148 7.19 16.38 10.37
C SER A 148 6.11 17.44 10.63
N GLU A 149 6.06 18.51 9.83
CA GLU A 149 5.08 19.58 9.96
C GLU A 149 3.74 19.26 9.31
N THR A 150 3.72 18.30 8.40
CA THR A 150 2.53 17.91 7.61
C THR A 150 1.87 16.63 8.12
N ARG A 151 1.98 16.36 9.43
CA ARG A 151 1.48 15.13 10.06
C ARG A 151 0.06 14.81 9.64
N ASP A 152 -0.10 13.67 8.95
CA ASP A 152 -1.37 13.05 8.67
C ASP A 152 -1.30 11.56 9.00
N GLN A 153 -1.99 11.17 10.06
CA GLN A 153 -2.12 9.79 10.52
C GLN A 153 -3.55 9.27 10.33
N PHE A 154 -4.28 9.82 9.37
CA PHE A 154 -5.62 9.35 9.03
C PHE A 154 -6.56 9.31 10.25
N ARG A 155 -6.77 10.48 10.91
CA ARG A 155 -7.64 10.64 12.10
C ARG A 155 -7.16 9.85 13.33
N ALA A 156 -5.86 9.63 13.45
CA ALA A 156 -5.20 9.07 14.62
C ALA A 156 -4.03 9.96 15.03
N ASP A 157 -3.60 9.89 16.29
CA ASP A 157 -2.43 10.62 16.79
C ASP A 157 -1.56 9.68 17.63
N PHE A 158 -0.60 9.03 16.97
CA PHE A 158 0.33 8.11 17.59
C PHE A 158 1.76 8.66 17.48
N ASP A 159 2.41 8.88 18.63
CA ASP A 159 3.84 9.18 18.68
C ASP A 159 4.70 7.92 18.54
N ALA A 160 6.02 8.11 18.55
CA ALA A 160 6.96 6.99 18.45
C ALA A 160 6.87 6.02 19.64
N GLY A 161 6.49 6.48 20.83
CA GLY A 161 6.34 5.63 22.02
C GLY A 161 5.09 4.75 22.00
N ALA A 162 4.10 5.08 21.18
CA ALA A 162 2.86 4.33 21.06
C ALA A 162 2.92 3.18 20.04
N GLN A 163 3.97 3.10 19.22
CA GLN A 163 4.00 2.23 18.04
C GLN A 163 3.91 0.73 18.36
N ASP A 164 4.52 0.26 19.45
CA ASP A 164 4.42 -1.15 19.85
C ASP A 164 2.97 -1.53 20.24
N LYS A 165 2.28 -0.64 20.96
CA LYS A 165 0.87 -0.85 21.32
C LYS A 165 -0.03 -0.80 20.08
N LEU A 166 0.28 0.09 19.14
CA LEU A 166 -0.42 0.19 17.87
C LEU A 166 -0.25 -1.08 17.04
N LEU A 167 0.94 -1.65 16.98
CA LEU A 167 1.20 -2.93 16.31
C LEU A 167 0.36 -4.06 16.90
N GLU A 168 0.32 -4.22 18.24
CA GLU A 168 -0.51 -5.22 18.91
C GLU A 168 -2.01 -5.02 18.61
N ARG A 169 -2.45 -3.75 18.58
CA ARG A 169 -3.82 -3.41 18.20
C ARG A 169 -4.12 -3.82 16.75
N CYS A 170 -3.24 -3.55 15.80
CA CYS A 170 -3.40 -3.94 14.41
C CYS A 170 -3.46 -5.46 14.24
N ILE A 171 -2.63 -6.22 14.94
CA ILE A 171 -2.68 -7.69 14.95
C ILE A 171 -4.04 -8.20 15.48
N SER A 172 -4.56 -7.57 16.55
CA SER A 172 -5.89 -7.90 17.07
C SER A 172 -7.01 -7.60 16.06
N LEU A 173 -6.91 -6.47 15.34
CA LEU A 173 -7.86 -6.10 14.29
C LEU A 173 -7.81 -7.06 13.09
N CYS A 174 -6.64 -7.54 12.70
CA CYS A 174 -6.52 -8.58 11.68
C CYS A 174 -7.36 -9.81 12.04
N LYS A 175 -7.28 -10.28 13.29
CA LYS A 175 -8.09 -11.39 13.78
C LYS A 175 -9.59 -11.07 13.75
N SER A 176 -9.97 -9.85 14.19
CA SER A 176 -11.37 -9.41 14.22
C SER A 176 -12.00 -9.33 12.84
N PHE A 177 -11.27 -8.82 11.85
CA PHE A 177 -11.76 -8.62 10.49
C PHE A 177 -11.38 -9.73 9.50
N ASN A 178 -10.82 -10.83 10.00
CA ASN A 178 -10.42 -12.00 9.21
C ASN A 178 -9.53 -11.63 8.01
N THR A 179 -8.52 -10.79 8.26
CA THR A 179 -7.44 -10.47 7.32
C THR A 179 -6.09 -10.84 7.92
N ASP A 180 -5.08 -11.00 7.07
CA ASP A 180 -3.73 -11.37 7.48
C ASP A 180 -2.70 -10.27 7.20
N ARG A 181 -3.15 -9.02 6.91
CA ARG A 181 -2.27 -7.95 6.44
C ARG A 181 -2.47 -6.66 7.20
N ILE A 182 -1.35 -6.00 7.48
CA ILE A 182 -1.30 -4.67 8.12
C ILE A 182 -0.41 -3.77 7.27
N ARG A 183 -0.94 -2.62 6.84
CA ARG A 183 -0.11 -1.57 6.26
C ARG A 183 0.73 -0.89 7.33
N CYS A 184 1.98 -0.57 7.00
CA CYS A 184 2.86 0.29 7.79
C CYS A 184 3.66 1.23 6.89
N PHE A 185 4.36 2.16 7.53
CA PHE A 185 5.32 3.06 6.91
C PHE A 185 6.71 2.85 7.54
N ASP A 186 7.68 3.71 7.18
CA ASP A 186 9.02 3.68 7.74
C ASP A 186 9.49 5.05 8.24
N TYR A 187 8.57 5.73 8.94
CA TYR A 187 8.74 7.05 9.54
C TYR A 187 8.74 8.19 8.51
N TRP A 188 8.47 9.42 8.99
CA TRP A 188 8.54 10.61 8.14
C TRP A 188 9.90 10.72 7.48
N ARG A 189 9.90 11.13 6.21
CA ARG A 189 11.10 11.24 5.39
C ARG A 189 12.08 12.23 6.01
N LEU A 190 13.27 11.72 6.31
CA LEU A 190 14.37 12.51 6.85
C LEU A 190 15.13 13.20 5.70
N ASP A 191 15.66 14.39 5.95
CA ASP A 191 16.47 15.12 4.97
C ASP A 191 17.78 14.35 4.68
N ASP A 192 18.37 13.70 5.69
CA ASP A 192 19.44 12.70 5.54
C ASP A 192 19.04 11.40 6.24
N GLN A 193 18.68 10.41 5.45
CA GLN A 193 18.28 9.07 5.94
C GLN A 193 19.46 8.18 6.31
N LYS A 194 20.63 8.45 5.75
CA LYS A 194 21.79 7.55 5.80
C LYS A 194 22.21 7.17 7.22
N PRO A 195 22.32 8.09 8.18
CA PRO A 195 22.69 7.76 9.56
C PRO A 195 21.68 6.86 10.28
N TYR A 196 20.40 6.91 9.89
CA TYR A 196 19.29 6.28 10.61
C TYR A 196 18.74 5.02 9.92
N ARG A 197 19.04 4.81 8.64
CA ARG A 197 18.44 3.73 7.83
C ARG A 197 18.60 2.34 8.45
N ALA A 198 19.78 2.03 9.00
CA ALA A 198 20.03 0.74 9.63
C ALA A 198 19.15 0.53 10.88
N ALA A 199 18.99 1.55 11.70
CA ALA A 199 18.16 1.49 12.91
C ALA A 199 16.68 1.40 12.57
N ILE A 200 16.20 2.13 11.55
CA ILE A 200 14.82 2.04 11.04
C ILE A 200 14.56 0.62 10.52
N ASN A 201 15.45 0.04 9.72
CA ASN A 201 15.31 -1.34 9.25
C ASN A 201 15.28 -2.35 10.39
N ALA A 202 16.11 -2.18 11.42
CA ALA A 202 16.11 -3.04 12.59
C ALA A 202 14.79 -2.95 13.37
N ASN A 203 14.16 -1.77 13.44
CA ASN A 203 12.85 -1.61 14.07
C ASN A 203 11.75 -2.27 13.24
N LEU A 204 11.74 -2.09 11.92
CA LEU A 204 10.82 -2.80 11.03
C LEU A 204 10.98 -4.32 11.15
N GLN A 205 12.21 -4.83 11.20
CA GLN A 205 12.49 -6.26 11.39
C GLN A 205 11.84 -6.80 12.68
N LYS A 206 11.94 -6.09 13.81
CA LYS A 206 11.28 -6.48 15.06
C LYS A 206 9.75 -6.55 14.90
N ALA A 207 9.15 -5.56 14.24
CA ALA A 207 7.71 -5.56 13.99
C ALA A 207 7.29 -6.73 13.08
N VAL A 208 8.07 -7.03 12.05
CA VAL A 208 7.85 -8.19 11.17
C VAL A 208 7.93 -9.51 11.96
N GLU A 209 8.93 -9.68 12.82
CA GLU A 209 9.08 -10.86 13.66
C GLU A 209 7.90 -11.01 14.65
N ARG A 210 7.37 -9.88 15.15
CA ARG A 210 6.17 -9.88 15.96
C ARG A 210 4.93 -10.30 15.18
N CYS A 211 4.72 -9.76 13.98
CA CYS A 211 3.62 -10.13 13.09
C CYS A 211 3.68 -11.61 12.70
N ALA A 212 4.87 -12.11 12.39
CA ALA A 212 5.08 -13.50 11.96
C ALA A 212 4.60 -14.54 12.98
N LYS A 213 4.65 -14.23 14.28
CA LYS A 213 4.15 -15.12 15.36
C LYS A 213 2.64 -15.37 15.26
N ASP A 214 1.90 -14.42 14.68
CA ASP A 214 0.46 -14.52 14.47
C ASP A 214 0.09 -14.81 12.99
N ASN A 215 1.08 -15.16 12.15
CA ASN A 215 0.94 -15.35 10.70
C ASN A 215 0.42 -14.10 9.96
N VAL A 216 0.71 -12.92 10.48
CA VAL A 216 0.36 -11.64 9.87
C VAL A 216 1.51 -11.15 8.99
N VAL A 217 1.18 -10.58 7.84
CA VAL A 217 2.10 -9.92 6.91
C VAL A 217 2.11 -8.42 7.18
N LEU A 218 3.29 -7.85 7.39
CA LEU A 218 3.49 -6.41 7.48
C LEU A 218 3.76 -5.86 6.08
N LEU A 219 2.93 -4.94 5.62
CA LEU A 219 2.99 -4.31 4.31
C LEU A 219 3.62 -2.93 4.42
N LEU A 220 4.84 -2.75 3.95
CA LEU A 220 5.44 -1.42 3.85
C LEU A 220 4.87 -0.69 2.62
N GLU A 221 4.19 0.42 2.81
CA GLU A 221 3.80 1.30 1.72
C GLU A 221 4.96 2.23 1.34
N ASN A 222 5.26 2.32 0.04
CA ASN A 222 6.10 3.39 -0.45
C ASN A 222 5.28 4.68 -0.49
N GLU A 223 5.54 5.55 0.47
CA GLU A 223 4.81 6.81 0.69
C GLU A 223 5.76 7.99 0.48
N MET A 224 5.34 8.98 -0.32
CA MET A 224 6.18 10.12 -0.70
C MET A 224 6.67 10.94 0.50
N SER A 225 5.92 10.97 1.60
CA SER A 225 6.27 11.68 2.83
C SER A 225 7.08 10.82 3.82
N CYS A 226 7.34 9.55 3.50
CA CYS A 226 8.08 8.62 4.35
C CYS A 226 9.47 8.29 3.77
N ASN A 227 10.29 7.60 4.55
CA ASN A 227 11.67 7.30 4.15
C ASN A 227 11.79 6.38 2.94
N THR A 228 10.76 5.56 2.66
CA THR A 228 10.68 4.72 1.45
C THR A 228 9.56 5.25 0.56
N ALA A 229 9.89 5.78 -0.61
CA ALA A 229 8.95 6.40 -1.53
C ALA A 229 9.06 5.88 -2.98
N THR A 230 10.21 5.35 -3.39
CA THR A 230 10.47 4.89 -4.75
C THR A 230 10.59 3.37 -4.85
N GLY A 231 10.56 2.84 -6.08
CA GLY A 231 10.82 1.42 -6.33
C GLY A 231 12.23 1.00 -5.93
N GLU A 232 13.23 1.87 -6.10
CA GLU A 232 14.62 1.62 -5.70
C GLU A 232 14.74 1.54 -4.17
N GLU A 233 14.18 2.51 -3.44
CA GLU A 233 14.16 2.53 -1.97
C GLU A 233 13.41 1.29 -1.43
N SER A 234 12.27 0.95 -2.04
CA SER A 234 11.48 -0.25 -1.68
C SER A 234 12.28 -1.55 -1.86
N ALA A 235 12.95 -1.69 -3.00
CA ALA A 235 13.80 -2.86 -3.26
C ALA A 235 14.95 -2.97 -2.25
N ALA A 236 15.56 -1.84 -1.87
CA ALA A 236 16.63 -1.80 -0.88
C ALA A 236 16.15 -2.24 0.51
N VAL A 237 14.98 -1.77 0.96
CA VAL A 237 14.41 -2.16 2.26
C VAL A 237 13.98 -3.62 2.26
N LEU A 238 13.31 -4.10 1.22
CA LEU A 238 12.93 -5.51 1.09
C LEU A 238 14.15 -6.44 1.09
N LYS A 239 15.25 -6.01 0.48
CA LYS A 239 16.54 -6.75 0.51
C LYS A 239 17.13 -6.76 1.92
N ALA A 240 17.06 -5.66 2.65
CA ALA A 240 17.59 -5.56 4.01
C ALA A 240 16.80 -6.39 5.03
N ILE A 241 15.51 -6.65 4.77
CA ILE A 241 14.61 -7.41 5.64
C ILE A 241 14.05 -8.62 4.87
N PRO A 242 14.81 -9.71 4.73
CA PRO A 242 14.45 -10.86 3.88
C PRO A 242 13.45 -11.82 4.57
N ASN A 243 12.47 -11.30 5.29
CA ASN A 243 11.44 -12.09 5.96
C ASN A 243 10.19 -12.21 5.07
N LYS A 244 9.63 -13.41 4.92
CA LYS A 244 8.43 -13.66 4.09
C LYS A 244 7.16 -12.93 4.58
N ASN A 245 7.12 -12.59 5.87
CA ASN A 245 6.02 -11.83 6.47
C ASN A 245 6.22 -10.31 6.34
N PHE A 246 7.22 -9.85 5.57
CA PHE A 246 7.41 -8.47 5.22
C PHE A 246 7.27 -8.31 3.71
N MET A 247 6.26 -7.61 3.26
CA MET A 247 5.96 -7.40 1.84
C MET A 247 5.74 -5.91 1.57
N LEU A 248 5.62 -5.57 0.31
CA LEU A 248 5.36 -4.20 -0.14
C LEU A 248 3.87 -4.01 -0.38
N ASN A 249 3.33 -2.89 0.07
CA ASN A 249 2.18 -2.25 -0.53
C ASN A 249 2.71 -1.29 -1.59
N TRP A 250 2.70 -1.73 -2.86
CA TRP A 250 3.23 -0.94 -3.97
C TRP A 250 2.26 0.16 -4.37
N ASP A 251 2.68 1.42 -4.23
CA ASP A 251 1.94 2.60 -4.69
C ASP A 251 2.70 3.33 -5.80
N PRO A 252 2.36 3.06 -7.08
CA PRO A 252 2.93 3.76 -8.23
C PRO A 252 2.66 5.28 -8.24
N GLY A 253 1.51 5.71 -7.71
CA GLY A 253 1.13 7.12 -7.65
C GLY A 253 2.03 7.92 -6.70
N ASN A 254 2.33 7.38 -5.52
CA ASN A 254 3.27 7.98 -4.58
C ASN A 254 4.68 8.12 -5.17
N ALA A 255 5.14 7.10 -5.90
CA ALA A 255 6.44 7.16 -6.58
C ALA A 255 6.44 8.22 -7.70
N ALA A 256 5.37 8.31 -8.48
CA ALA A 256 5.22 9.32 -9.53
C ALA A 256 5.15 10.74 -8.96
N ALA A 257 4.49 10.93 -7.81
CA ALA A 257 4.31 12.23 -7.15
C ALA A 257 5.64 12.89 -6.74
N ILE A 258 6.71 12.12 -6.56
CA ILE A 258 8.06 12.64 -6.29
C ILE A 258 8.97 12.62 -7.53
N GLY A 259 8.39 12.43 -8.72
CA GLY A 259 9.13 12.46 -9.99
C GLY A 259 9.89 11.18 -10.32
N SER A 260 9.65 10.07 -9.60
CA SER A 260 10.17 8.75 -9.96
C SER A 260 9.29 8.14 -11.05
N MET A 261 9.87 7.29 -11.90
CA MET A 261 9.10 6.50 -12.89
C MET A 261 8.69 5.17 -12.26
N PRO A 262 7.40 5.00 -11.85
CA PRO A 262 7.00 3.78 -11.13
C PRO A 262 7.03 2.55 -12.04
N TYR A 263 6.53 2.66 -13.26
CA TYR A 263 6.54 1.61 -14.27
C TYR A 263 7.07 2.15 -15.60
N PRO A 264 7.97 1.43 -16.30
CA PRO A 264 8.49 0.12 -15.93
C PRO A 264 9.62 0.16 -14.90
N THR A 265 10.31 1.29 -14.73
CA THR A 265 11.62 1.39 -14.06
C THR A 265 11.56 0.95 -12.60
N GLY A 266 10.73 1.60 -11.78
CA GLY A 266 10.62 1.27 -10.34
C GLY A 266 10.14 -0.16 -10.11
N TYR A 267 9.09 -0.57 -10.83
CA TYR A 267 8.53 -1.90 -10.72
C TYR A 267 9.54 -3.01 -11.06
N HIS A 268 10.39 -2.82 -12.06
CA HIS A 268 11.37 -3.83 -12.46
C HIS A 268 12.42 -4.13 -11.38
N LEU A 269 12.68 -3.19 -10.47
CA LEU A 269 13.60 -3.37 -9.36
C LEU A 269 13.01 -4.22 -8.21
N LEU A 270 11.68 -4.32 -8.13
CA LEU A 270 11.00 -4.99 -7.02
C LEU A 270 11.08 -6.51 -7.14
N PRO A 271 11.26 -7.26 -6.02
CA PRO A 271 11.02 -8.71 -5.98
C PRO A 271 9.50 -8.95 -6.06
N LYS A 272 9.02 -9.52 -7.18
CA LYS A 272 7.60 -9.61 -7.51
C LYS A 272 6.80 -10.42 -6.50
N GLU A 273 7.40 -11.48 -5.99
CA GLU A 273 6.84 -12.34 -4.93
C GLU A 273 6.69 -11.65 -3.57
N ARG A 274 7.32 -10.47 -3.43
CA ARG A 274 7.25 -9.64 -2.22
C ARG A 274 6.28 -8.46 -2.35
N ILE A 275 5.53 -8.34 -3.45
CA ILE A 275 4.44 -7.38 -3.57
C ILE A 275 3.19 -8.03 -2.98
N GLY A 276 2.75 -7.57 -1.81
CA GLY A 276 1.64 -8.15 -1.04
C GLY A 276 0.34 -7.37 -1.13
N HIS A 277 0.39 -6.15 -1.63
CA HIS A 277 -0.75 -5.24 -1.86
C HIS A 277 -0.35 -4.21 -2.91
N CYS A 278 -1.31 -3.58 -3.57
CA CYS A 278 -1.04 -2.48 -4.50
C CYS A 278 -2.13 -1.41 -4.40
N HIS A 279 -1.73 -0.16 -4.20
CA HIS A 279 -2.62 0.98 -4.28
C HIS A 279 -2.71 1.52 -5.71
N CYS A 280 -3.94 1.78 -6.16
CA CYS A 280 -4.21 2.43 -7.43
C CYS A 280 -4.44 3.91 -7.19
N LYS A 281 -3.43 4.71 -7.51
CA LYS A 281 -3.39 6.16 -7.37
C LYS A 281 -2.76 6.75 -8.62
N ASP A 282 -3.21 7.90 -9.08
CA ASP A 282 -2.66 8.54 -10.27
C ASP A 282 -2.40 10.02 -10.04
N VAL A 283 -1.49 10.59 -10.81
CA VAL A 283 -1.06 11.97 -10.69
C VAL A 283 -0.94 12.63 -12.06
N VAL A 284 -1.10 13.94 -12.12
CA VAL A 284 -0.77 14.76 -13.29
C VAL A 284 0.40 15.68 -12.96
N SER A 285 1.30 15.86 -13.93
CA SER A 285 2.38 16.82 -13.82
C SER A 285 1.84 18.23 -13.97
N LYS A 286 2.33 19.15 -13.13
CA LYS A 286 2.06 20.59 -13.22
C LYS A 286 3.28 21.38 -13.70
N PRO A 287 3.11 22.64 -14.14
CA PRO A 287 4.23 23.59 -14.23
C PRO A 287 4.99 23.61 -12.89
N ASP A 288 6.28 23.86 -12.92
CA ASP A 288 7.18 23.88 -11.75
C ASP A 288 7.52 22.49 -11.18
N HIS A 289 7.37 21.41 -11.97
CA HIS A 289 7.64 20.04 -11.53
C HIS A 289 6.85 19.61 -10.28
N LYS A 290 5.69 20.19 -10.04
CA LYS A 290 4.72 19.76 -9.03
C LYS A 290 3.77 18.75 -9.63
N TYR A 291 3.09 18.03 -8.76
CA TYR A 291 2.10 17.02 -9.13
C TYR A 291 0.80 17.28 -8.39
N ASP A 292 -0.33 16.96 -9.04
CA ASP A 292 -1.63 16.86 -8.39
C ASP A 292 -2.17 15.46 -8.56
N TRP A 293 -3.07 15.07 -7.67
CA TRP A 293 -3.80 13.82 -7.82
C TRP A 293 -4.74 13.87 -9.02
N ALA A 294 -4.92 12.72 -9.67
CA ALA A 294 -5.80 12.52 -10.81
C ALA A 294 -6.64 11.26 -10.61
N PRO A 295 -7.81 11.15 -11.26
CA PRO A 295 -8.51 9.88 -11.30
C PRO A 295 -7.66 8.84 -12.02
N VAL A 296 -7.70 7.58 -11.57
CA VAL A 296 -6.89 6.49 -12.15
C VAL A 296 -7.15 6.36 -13.66
N GLY A 297 -6.07 6.31 -14.43
CA GLY A 297 -6.07 6.29 -15.90
C GLY A 297 -6.25 7.67 -16.55
N GLY A 298 -6.31 8.73 -15.76
CA GLY A 298 -6.31 10.12 -16.22
C GLY A 298 -4.99 10.86 -15.99
N GLY A 299 -4.02 10.20 -15.35
CA GLY A 299 -2.72 10.76 -15.00
C GLY A 299 -1.58 10.25 -15.87
N ILE A 300 -0.37 10.28 -15.29
CA ILE A 300 0.88 9.94 -15.98
C ILE A 300 1.39 8.52 -15.65
N VAL A 301 0.78 7.82 -14.71
CA VAL A 301 1.16 6.45 -14.38
C VAL A 301 0.70 5.51 -15.51
N ASP A 302 1.62 4.73 -16.07
CA ASP A 302 1.26 3.68 -17.04
C ASP A 302 0.57 2.51 -16.34
N TRP A 303 -0.69 2.74 -15.97
CA TRP A 303 -1.52 1.73 -15.32
C TRP A 303 -1.82 0.53 -16.20
N VAL A 304 -1.90 0.69 -17.52
CA VAL A 304 -2.11 -0.46 -18.44
C VAL A 304 -0.92 -1.40 -18.37
N GLY A 305 0.30 -0.88 -18.55
CA GLY A 305 1.52 -1.67 -18.44
C GLY A 305 1.73 -2.24 -17.05
N GLN A 306 1.45 -1.46 -15.98
CA GLN A 306 1.58 -1.92 -14.59
C GLN A 306 0.63 -3.07 -14.27
N LEU A 307 -0.64 -3.00 -14.68
CA LEU A 307 -1.64 -4.06 -14.45
C LEU A 307 -1.30 -5.34 -15.22
N GLN A 308 -0.87 -5.21 -16.48
CA GLN A 308 -0.39 -6.35 -17.27
C GLN A 308 0.83 -7.02 -16.61
N ALA A 309 1.75 -6.23 -16.06
CA ALA A 309 2.91 -6.75 -15.36
C ALA A 309 2.52 -7.47 -14.07
N LEU A 310 1.64 -6.89 -13.25
CA LEU A 310 1.13 -7.53 -12.03
C LEU A 310 0.47 -8.88 -12.34
N GLN A 311 -0.38 -8.94 -13.38
CA GLN A 311 -1.02 -10.18 -13.80
C GLN A 311 0.00 -11.22 -14.29
N ARG A 312 0.92 -10.82 -15.17
CA ARG A 312 1.96 -11.69 -15.73
C ARG A 312 2.86 -12.28 -14.63
N ASP A 313 3.18 -11.46 -13.62
CA ASP A 313 4.07 -11.83 -12.54
C ASP A 313 3.33 -12.54 -11.37
N GLY A 314 2.03 -12.87 -11.56
CA GLY A 314 1.26 -13.70 -10.64
C GLY A 314 0.71 -12.99 -9.41
N PHE A 315 0.66 -11.66 -9.39
CA PHE A 315 0.04 -10.92 -8.29
C PHE A 315 -1.46 -11.26 -8.18
N HIS A 316 -1.91 -11.58 -6.96
CA HIS A 316 -3.28 -12.03 -6.68
C HIS A 316 -3.83 -11.49 -5.36
N TYR A 317 -3.17 -10.50 -4.79
CA TYR A 317 -3.55 -9.85 -3.54
C TYR A 317 -4.47 -8.63 -3.76
N GLY A 318 -4.59 -7.77 -2.76
CA GLY A 318 -5.39 -6.55 -2.83
C GLY A 318 -4.85 -5.59 -3.89
N LEU A 319 -5.71 -5.22 -4.83
CA LEU A 319 -5.53 -4.11 -5.75
C LEU A 319 -6.57 -3.06 -5.36
N SER A 320 -6.16 -2.06 -4.59
CA SER A 320 -7.08 -1.16 -3.89
C SER A 320 -7.02 0.25 -4.43
N LEU A 321 -8.17 0.82 -4.76
CA LEU A 321 -8.25 2.22 -5.15
C LEU A 321 -8.02 3.13 -3.94
N GLU A 322 -7.03 4.00 -4.04
CA GLU A 322 -6.78 5.13 -3.15
C GLU A 322 -6.68 6.40 -4.00
N THR A 323 -7.81 7.06 -4.27
CA THR A 323 -7.81 8.10 -5.30
C THR A 323 -7.11 9.39 -4.89
N HIS A 324 -7.25 9.85 -3.64
CA HIS A 324 -6.83 11.17 -3.15
C HIS A 324 -7.28 12.35 -4.03
N TRP A 325 -7.81 12.06 -5.22
CA TRP A 325 -8.35 13.08 -6.11
C TRP A 325 -9.72 13.57 -5.62
N SER A 326 -9.89 14.87 -5.51
CA SER A 326 -11.10 15.51 -4.99
C SER A 326 -11.83 16.41 -6.01
N GLY A 327 -11.47 16.29 -7.30
CA GLY A 327 -11.94 17.23 -8.35
C GLY A 327 -13.42 17.15 -8.69
N ALA A 328 -14.15 16.15 -8.19
CA ALA A 328 -15.61 16.02 -8.43
C ALA A 328 -16.47 16.66 -7.31
N GLY A 329 -15.88 17.39 -6.37
CA GLY A 329 -16.55 18.16 -5.33
C GLY A 329 -16.93 17.38 -4.07
N THR A 330 -17.06 16.04 -4.13
CA THR A 330 -17.24 15.19 -2.95
C THR A 330 -16.32 13.97 -3.03
N PRO A 331 -15.92 13.38 -1.88
CA PRO A 331 -15.13 12.14 -1.88
C PRO A 331 -15.81 11.02 -2.66
N GLU A 332 -17.10 10.79 -2.42
CA GLU A 332 -17.88 9.77 -3.12
C GLU A 332 -17.88 9.98 -4.65
N ALA A 333 -18.18 11.19 -5.13
CA ALA A 333 -18.19 11.45 -6.57
C ALA A 333 -16.80 11.27 -7.20
N SER A 334 -15.77 11.70 -6.51
CA SER A 334 -14.38 11.55 -6.96
C SER A 334 -13.95 10.07 -7.00
N THR A 335 -14.31 9.30 -5.99
CA THR A 335 -14.02 7.86 -5.95
C THR A 335 -14.78 7.09 -7.03
N ARG A 336 -16.04 7.45 -7.33
CA ARG A 336 -16.80 6.86 -8.43
C ARG A 336 -16.14 7.07 -9.78
N ILE A 337 -15.69 8.29 -10.08
CA ILE A 337 -14.98 8.59 -11.32
C ILE A 337 -13.65 7.82 -11.39
N SER A 338 -12.92 7.77 -10.29
CA SER A 338 -11.63 7.08 -10.23
C SER A 338 -11.79 5.55 -10.35
N MET A 339 -12.84 4.97 -9.76
CA MET A 339 -13.17 3.54 -9.91
C MET A 339 -13.56 3.21 -11.35
N ASP A 340 -14.35 4.04 -12.01
CA ASP A 340 -14.67 3.89 -13.44
C ASP A 340 -13.41 3.97 -14.31
N GLY A 341 -12.48 4.87 -13.97
CA GLY A 341 -11.18 4.98 -14.61
C GLY A 341 -10.35 3.69 -14.45
N LEU A 342 -10.28 3.15 -13.24
CA LEU A 342 -9.57 1.90 -12.95
C LEU A 342 -10.18 0.72 -13.72
N LYS A 343 -11.51 0.57 -13.73
CA LYS A 343 -12.19 -0.49 -14.50
C LYS A 343 -11.94 -0.39 -16.00
N LYS A 344 -11.99 0.82 -16.55
CA LYS A 344 -11.64 1.05 -17.96
C LYS A 344 -10.18 0.69 -18.25
N THR A 345 -9.28 0.97 -17.32
CA THR A 345 -7.86 0.67 -17.47
C THR A 345 -7.60 -0.84 -17.36
N LEU A 346 -8.28 -1.55 -16.46
CA LEU A 346 -8.27 -3.02 -16.41
C LEU A 346 -8.74 -3.62 -17.75
N THR A 347 -9.84 -3.12 -18.31
CA THR A 347 -10.35 -3.54 -19.63
C THR A 347 -9.32 -3.31 -20.73
N LYS A 348 -8.66 -2.14 -20.77
CA LYS A 348 -7.57 -1.83 -21.73
C LYS A 348 -6.37 -2.75 -21.54
N ALA A 349 -6.08 -3.17 -20.32
CA ALA A 349 -5.04 -4.15 -20.04
C ALA A 349 -5.41 -5.61 -20.41
N GLY A 350 -6.66 -5.85 -20.86
CA GLY A 350 -7.17 -7.19 -21.19
C GLY A 350 -7.55 -8.01 -19.95
N ILE A 351 -7.82 -7.37 -18.83
CA ILE A 351 -8.12 -8.02 -17.55
C ILE A 351 -9.61 -7.86 -17.24
N SER A 352 -10.28 -8.99 -17.06
CA SER A 352 -11.68 -9.02 -16.62
C SER A 352 -11.76 -9.00 -15.08
N CYS A 353 -12.46 -8.01 -14.55
CA CYS A 353 -12.79 -7.88 -13.12
C CYS A 353 -14.24 -7.44 -12.92
#